data_3e32804821fc3e0ed9bad6075875fa17
#
_entry.id   3e32804821fc3e0ed9bad6075875fa17
#
_cell.length_a   1.000
_cell.length_b   1.000
_cell.length_c   1.000
_cell.angle_alpha   90.00
_cell.angle_beta   90.00
_cell.angle_gamma   90.00
#
_symmetry.space_group_name_H-M   'P 1'
#
loop_
_entity.id
_entity.type
_entity.pdbx_description
1 polymer ?
#
loop_
_entity_poly.entity_id
_entity_poly.type
_entity_poly.pdbx_seq_one_letter_code
_entity_poly.pdbx_strand_id
1 'polypeptide(L)'
;MELPPPPQILPIEARWCLQSSQRVCIDLEVAETPGEQQLGLMQRPALPSLRGMWFPASPPRPMRFWMLNTLAPLDLVFVRGGQVLDIVADVPVCPSLPCPSYWADADGNGRADFADGVIEIGAGEAARLGIKIGDPVVIEEIGSESVSLP
;
A
#
# COMPACT_ATOMS: atom_id res chain seq x y z
N MET A 1 -1.57 23.89 18.22
CA MET A 1 -1.68 22.44 17.98
C MET A 1 -2.53 22.21 16.75
N GLU A 2 -1.95 21.54 15.79
CA GLU A 2 -2.67 21.29 14.55
C GLU A 2 -3.54 20.05 14.67
N LEU A 3 -4.72 20.14 14.11
CA LEU A 3 -5.58 18.97 14.00
C LEU A 3 -5.07 18.05 12.89
N PRO A 4 -5.25 16.73 13.02
CA PRO A 4 -4.91 15.85 11.92
C PRO A 4 -5.77 16.15 10.70
N PRO A 5 -5.29 15.84 9.49
CA PRO A 5 -6.08 16.07 8.29
C PRO A 5 -7.33 15.18 8.28
N PRO A 6 -8.38 15.59 7.57
CA PRO A 6 -9.53 14.71 7.40
C PRO A 6 -9.13 13.47 6.59
N PRO A 7 -9.80 12.34 6.78
CA PRO A 7 -9.51 11.15 6.00
C PRO A 7 -9.88 11.37 4.52
N GLN A 8 -9.07 10.79 3.64
CA GLN A 8 -9.42 10.72 2.23
C GLN A 8 -9.92 9.32 1.89
N ILE A 9 -10.92 9.24 1.05
CA ILE A 9 -11.42 7.99 0.52
C ILE A 9 -11.39 8.13 -0.99
N LEU A 10 -10.53 7.35 -1.64
CA LEU A 10 -10.37 7.40 -3.07
C LEU A 10 -11.21 6.28 -3.71
N PRO A 11 -11.63 6.45 -4.96
CA PRO A 11 -12.37 5.38 -5.62
C PRO A 11 -11.49 4.16 -5.83
N ILE A 12 -12.10 2.98 -5.91
CA ILE A 12 -11.41 1.75 -6.28
C ILE A 12 -11.15 1.83 -7.78
N GLU A 13 -9.90 1.92 -8.18
CA GLU A 13 -9.53 2.09 -9.58
C GLU A 13 -8.53 1.05 -10.05
N ALA A 14 -8.12 0.14 -9.19
CA ALA A 14 -7.15 -0.89 -9.56
C ALA A 14 -7.41 -2.16 -8.76
N ARG A 15 -6.73 -3.21 -9.17
CA ARG A 15 -6.87 -4.53 -8.56
C ARG A 15 -5.59 -5.31 -8.75
N TRP A 16 -5.22 -6.04 -7.70
CA TRP A 16 -4.12 -7.00 -7.77
C TRP A 16 -4.67 -8.39 -7.46
N CYS A 17 -4.65 -9.28 -8.45
CA CYS A 17 -5.11 -10.66 -8.28
C CYS A 17 -3.92 -11.55 -8.00
N LEU A 18 -4.01 -12.33 -6.93
CA LEU A 18 -2.93 -13.17 -6.46
C LEU A 18 -2.86 -14.46 -7.28
N GLN A 19 -1.64 -14.98 -7.45
CA GLN A 19 -1.39 -16.22 -8.16
C GLN A 19 -1.64 -17.37 -7.18
N SER A 20 -2.87 -17.86 -7.13
CA SER A 20 -3.23 -18.96 -6.26
C SER A 20 -4.23 -19.86 -6.97
N SER A 21 -4.49 -21.04 -6.41
CA SER A 21 -5.47 -21.98 -6.98
C SER A 21 -6.88 -21.40 -7.00
N GLN A 22 -7.16 -20.46 -6.09
CA GLN A 22 -8.40 -19.71 -6.06
C GLN A 22 -8.05 -18.27 -6.45
N ARG A 23 -8.79 -17.71 -7.40
CA ARG A 23 -8.54 -16.35 -7.82
C ARG A 23 -8.98 -15.38 -6.72
N VAL A 24 -8.00 -14.87 -5.99
CA VAL A 24 -8.22 -13.91 -4.91
C VAL A 24 -7.64 -12.57 -5.37
N CYS A 25 -8.44 -11.52 -5.30
CA CYS A 25 -8.03 -10.20 -5.74
C CYS A 25 -8.18 -9.19 -4.63
N ILE A 26 -7.22 -8.26 -4.56
CA ILE A 26 -7.25 -7.12 -3.64
C ILE A 26 -7.70 -5.91 -4.44
N ASP A 27 -8.79 -5.28 -4.04
CA ASP A 27 -9.27 -4.06 -4.66
C ASP A 27 -8.52 -2.87 -4.08
N LEU A 28 -8.06 -1.97 -4.96
CA LEU A 28 -7.13 -0.92 -4.58
C LEU A 28 -7.67 0.46 -4.90
N GLU A 29 -7.62 1.34 -3.90
CA GLU A 29 -7.66 2.78 -4.13
C GLU A 29 -6.30 3.19 -4.71
N VAL A 30 -6.25 4.22 -5.53
CA VAL A 30 -5.00 4.63 -6.17
C VAL A 30 -4.65 6.05 -5.74
N ALA A 31 -3.55 6.19 -5.02
CA ALA A 31 -3.01 7.48 -4.58
C ALA A 31 -1.95 7.92 -5.59
N GLU A 32 -2.33 8.77 -6.53
CA GLU A 32 -1.44 9.17 -7.63
C GLU A 32 -0.72 10.49 -7.38
N THR A 33 -1.44 11.48 -6.89
CA THR A 33 -0.85 12.81 -6.70
C THR A 33 0.01 12.85 -5.46
N PRO A 34 0.99 13.77 -5.39
CA PRO A 34 1.78 13.92 -4.16
C PRO A 34 0.92 14.13 -2.92
N GLY A 35 -0.15 14.92 -3.04
CA GLY A 35 -1.06 15.15 -1.92
C GLY A 35 -1.78 13.89 -1.49
N GLU A 36 -2.28 13.09 -2.44
CA GLU A 36 -2.92 11.82 -2.13
C GLU A 36 -1.96 10.84 -1.47
N GLN A 37 -0.73 10.78 -1.97
CA GLN A 37 0.28 9.90 -1.39
C GLN A 37 0.67 10.34 0.02
N GLN A 38 0.73 11.64 0.27
CA GLN A 38 1.04 12.15 1.59
C GLN A 38 -0.05 11.82 2.60
N LEU A 39 -1.32 11.95 2.24
CA LEU A 39 -2.43 11.61 3.13
C LEU A 39 -2.59 10.11 3.30
N GLY A 40 -2.44 9.36 2.22
CA GLY A 40 -2.57 7.90 2.28
C GLY A 40 -3.81 7.46 3.05
N LEU A 41 -3.60 6.60 4.02
CA LEU A 41 -4.68 6.03 4.84
C LEU A 41 -4.85 6.74 6.19
N MET A 42 -4.30 7.96 6.34
CA MET A 42 -4.44 8.71 7.58
C MET A 42 -5.90 8.87 8.01
N GLN A 43 -6.14 8.74 9.30
CA GLN A 43 -7.45 8.97 9.95
C GLN A 43 -8.55 8.01 9.49
N ARG A 44 -8.17 6.88 8.90
CA ARG A 44 -9.16 5.88 8.49
C ARG A 44 -9.11 4.69 9.44
N PRO A 45 -10.26 4.03 9.67
CA PRO A 45 -10.26 2.78 10.43
C PRO A 45 -9.53 1.69 9.65
N ALA A 46 -9.30 0.55 10.30
CA ALA A 46 -8.67 -0.60 9.67
C ALA A 46 -9.40 -0.95 8.38
N LEU A 47 -8.62 -1.22 7.33
CA LEU A 47 -9.19 -1.63 6.05
C LEU A 47 -9.83 -3.02 6.16
N PRO A 48 -10.96 -3.23 5.47
CA PRO A 48 -11.49 -4.58 5.36
C PRO A 48 -10.48 -5.50 4.65
N SER A 49 -10.67 -6.79 4.83
CA SER A 49 -9.92 -7.79 4.07
C SER A 49 -10.07 -7.56 2.57
N LEU A 50 -9.01 -7.84 1.82
CA LEU A 50 -8.95 -7.72 0.36
C LEU A 50 -9.17 -6.29 -0.15
N ARG A 51 -8.77 -5.32 0.64
CA ARG A 51 -8.78 -3.90 0.28
C ARG A 51 -7.42 -3.29 0.58
N GLY A 52 -7.01 -2.35 -0.23
CA GLY A 52 -5.74 -1.68 -0.02
C GLY A 52 -5.65 -0.37 -0.78
N MET A 53 -4.45 0.23 -0.71
CA MET A 53 -4.15 1.45 -1.45
C MET A 53 -2.84 1.26 -2.21
N TRP A 54 -2.87 1.59 -3.49
CA TRP A 54 -1.72 1.52 -4.38
C TRP A 54 -1.10 2.90 -4.54
N PHE A 55 0.21 3.00 -4.28
CA PHE A 55 0.99 4.24 -4.38
C PHE A 55 1.98 4.06 -5.53
N PRO A 56 1.61 4.39 -6.77
CA PRO A 56 2.54 4.20 -7.89
C PRO A 56 3.68 5.21 -7.88
N ALA A 57 4.82 4.80 -8.40
CA ALA A 57 5.97 5.67 -8.64
C ALA A 57 6.52 5.38 -10.04
N SER A 58 6.50 6.37 -10.92
CA SER A 58 7.04 6.25 -12.27
C SER A 58 7.73 7.57 -12.61
N PRO A 59 9.05 7.55 -12.79
CA PRO A 59 9.96 6.40 -12.70
C PRO A 59 10.09 5.87 -11.27
N PRO A 60 10.70 4.68 -11.11
CA PRO A 60 10.93 4.13 -9.77
C PRO A 60 11.72 5.09 -8.90
N ARG A 61 11.44 5.10 -7.61
CA ARG A 61 12.14 5.96 -6.66
C ARG A 61 12.20 5.31 -5.29
N PRO A 62 13.09 5.76 -4.39
CA PRO A 62 13.02 5.36 -3.00
C PRO A 62 11.73 5.87 -2.40
N MET A 63 10.97 4.98 -1.76
CA MET A 63 9.68 5.35 -1.17
C MET A 63 9.74 5.08 0.32
N ARG A 64 9.50 6.13 1.10
CA ARG A 64 9.50 6.04 2.56
C ARG A 64 8.13 6.38 3.08
N PHE A 65 7.69 5.61 4.07
CA PHE A 65 6.36 5.76 4.66
C PHE A 65 6.49 5.90 6.16
N TRP A 66 5.64 6.70 6.75
CA TRP A 66 5.48 6.76 8.20
C TRP A 66 4.02 6.52 8.56
N MET A 67 3.79 6.29 9.84
CA MET A 67 2.46 5.91 10.32
C MET A 67 1.80 7.02 11.15
N LEU A 68 2.28 8.26 11.00
CA LEU A 68 1.67 9.40 11.70
C LEU A 68 0.21 9.53 11.27
N ASN A 69 -0.68 9.70 12.26
CA ASN A 69 -2.12 9.85 12.03
C ASN A 69 -2.80 8.66 11.38
N THR A 70 -2.13 7.52 11.29
CA THR A 70 -2.74 6.28 10.80
C THR A 70 -3.29 5.51 11.99
N LEU A 71 -4.55 5.11 11.93
CA LEU A 71 -5.27 4.58 13.09
C LEU A 71 -5.14 3.08 13.28
N ALA A 72 -4.65 2.36 12.27
CA ALA A 72 -4.52 0.91 12.32
C ALA A 72 -3.16 0.51 11.76
N PRO A 73 -2.55 -0.58 12.26
CA PRO A 73 -1.29 -1.07 11.70
C PRO A 73 -1.48 -1.58 10.29
N LEU A 74 -0.40 -1.55 9.50
CA LEU A 74 -0.42 -1.89 8.08
C LEU A 74 0.70 -2.84 7.71
N ASP A 75 0.49 -3.58 6.62
CA ASP A 75 1.56 -4.24 5.89
C ASP A 75 1.88 -3.40 4.66
N LEU A 76 3.17 -3.17 4.41
CA LEU A 76 3.65 -2.43 3.25
C LEU A 76 4.28 -3.42 2.27
N VAL A 77 3.69 -3.54 1.08
CA VAL A 77 4.19 -4.46 0.04
C VAL A 77 4.83 -3.61 -1.05
N PHE A 78 6.16 -3.61 -1.10
CA PHE A 78 6.92 -2.84 -2.06
C PHE A 78 7.07 -3.63 -3.36
N VAL A 79 6.92 -2.95 -4.50
CA VAL A 79 6.89 -3.59 -5.82
C VAL A 79 8.00 -3.02 -6.69
N ARG A 80 8.71 -3.89 -7.41
CA ARG A 80 9.70 -3.49 -8.39
C ARG A 80 9.75 -4.53 -9.52
N GLY A 81 9.71 -4.04 -10.76
CA GLY A 81 9.85 -4.91 -11.92
C GLY A 81 8.78 -5.99 -12.03
N GLY A 82 7.54 -5.69 -11.60
CA GLY A 82 6.46 -6.65 -11.67
C GLY A 82 6.50 -7.75 -10.61
N GLN A 83 7.25 -7.55 -9.54
CA GLN A 83 7.37 -8.54 -8.46
C GLN A 83 7.36 -7.84 -7.10
N VAL A 84 6.99 -8.59 -6.07
CA VAL A 84 7.15 -8.13 -4.69
C VAL A 84 8.63 -8.03 -4.38
N LEU A 85 9.09 -6.80 -4.12
CA LEU A 85 10.49 -6.52 -3.79
C LEU A 85 10.80 -6.80 -2.32
N ASP A 86 9.92 -6.33 -1.45
CA ASP A 86 10.09 -6.44 0.00
C ASP A 86 8.74 -6.27 0.66
N ILE A 87 8.61 -6.80 1.88
CA ILE A 87 7.39 -6.65 2.68
C ILE A 87 7.81 -6.18 4.07
N VAL A 88 7.26 -5.04 4.49
CA VAL A 88 7.40 -4.57 5.87
C VAL A 88 6.07 -4.82 6.54
N ALA A 89 6.00 -5.84 7.39
CA ALA A 89 4.75 -6.32 7.97
C ALA A 89 4.53 -5.75 9.37
N ASP A 90 3.26 -5.68 9.76
CA ASP A 90 2.84 -5.26 11.09
C ASP A 90 3.44 -3.93 11.53
N VAL A 91 3.40 -2.95 10.62
CA VAL A 91 3.93 -1.63 10.93
C VAL A 91 3.00 -0.94 11.91
N PRO A 92 3.49 -0.62 13.13
CA PRO A 92 2.62 -0.09 14.16
C PRO A 92 2.23 1.36 13.92
N VAL A 93 1.12 1.77 14.51
CA VAL A 93 0.69 3.17 14.46
C VAL A 93 1.69 4.05 15.21
N CYS A 94 1.72 5.34 14.83
CA CYS A 94 2.56 6.34 15.50
C CYS A 94 1.69 7.55 15.80
N PRO A 95 1.13 7.64 17.02
CA PRO A 95 0.16 8.67 17.33
C PRO A 95 0.73 10.08 17.43
N SER A 96 2.05 10.21 17.63
CA SER A 96 2.66 11.54 17.73
C SER A 96 4.12 11.49 17.31
N LEU A 97 4.60 12.62 16.81
CA LEU A 97 6.00 12.77 16.40
C LEU A 97 6.95 12.62 17.59
N PRO A 98 8.16 12.08 17.36
CA PRO A 98 8.70 11.64 16.07
C PRO A 98 8.19 10.26 15.67
N CYS A 99 8.06 10.04 14.36
CA CYS A 99 7.65 8.75 13.83
C CYS A 99 8.78 8.12 13.01
N PRO A 100 9.01 6.81 13.15
CA PRO A 100 9.96 6.15 12.28
C PRO A 100 9.46 6.11 10.84
N SER A 101 10.40 6.00 9.90
CA SER A 101 10.11 5.80 8.49
C SER A 101 10.40 4.35 8.12
N TYR A 102 9.66 3.85 7.14
CA TYR A 102 9.78 2.48 6.66
C TYR A 102 10.01 2.49 5.16
N TRP A 103 10.87 1.61 4.66
CA TRP A 103 11.24 1.54 3.27
C TRP A 103 11.61 0.12 2.89
N ALA A 104 11.70 -0.15 1.58
CA ALA A 104 12.18 -1.44 1.09
C ALA A 104 13.68 -1.52 1.27
N ASP A 105 14.15 -2.64 1.79
CA ASP A 105 15.57 -2.89 1.98
C ASP A 105 15.83 -4.39 1.79
N ALA A 106 15.67 -4.83 0.55
CA ALA A 106 15.69 -6.26 0.23
C ALA A 106 17.06 -6.89 0.44
N ASP A 107 18.14 -6.13 0.31
CA ASP A 107 19.50 -6.63 0.48
C ASP A 107 20.09 -6.33 1.86
N GLY A 108 19.35 -5.65 2.72
CA GLY A 108 19.80 -5.37 4.09
C GLY A 108 20.90 -4.34 4.21
N ASN A 109 21.08 -3.47 3.20
CA ASN A 109 22.17 -2.49 3.22
C ASN A 109 21.81 -1.20 3.97
N GLY A 110 20.60 -1.09 4.50
CA GLY A 110 20.14 0.07 5.27
C GLY A 110 19.67 1.24 4.42
N ARG A 111 19.69 1.11 3.11
CA ARG A 111 19.26 2.16 2.19
C ARG A 111 17.94 1.78 1.56
N ALA A 112 17.12 2.80 1.31
CA ALA A 112 15.84 2.57 0.65
C ALA A 112 16.07 2.13 -0.80
N ASP A 113 15.54 0.97 -1.15
CA ASP A 113 15.57 0.49 -2.52
C ASP A 113 14.59 1.29 -3.38
N PHE A 114 14.90 1.41 -4.67
CA PHE A 114 13.97 2.00 -5.62
C PHE A 114 12.80 1.05 -5.81
N ALA A 115 11.58 1.59 -5.79
CA ALA A 115 10.37 0.83 -5.99
C ALA A 115 9.50 1.47 -7.07
N ASP A 116 8.74 0.64 -7.76
CA ASP A 116 7.74 1.09 -8.73
C ASP A 116 6.46 1.53 -8.03
N GLY A 117 6.31 1.16 -6.79
CA GLY A 117 5.17 1.52 -5.98
C GLY A 117 5.06 0.65 -4.75
N VAL A 118 4.05 0.97 -3.94
CA VAL A 118 3.77 0.27 -2.69
C VAL A 118 2.28 -0.02 -2.62
N ILE A 119 1.96 -1.23 -2.17
CA ILE A 119 0.57 -1.60 -1.86
C ILE A 119 0.47 -1.65 -0.34
N GLU A 120 -0.40 -0.80 0.24
CA GLU A 120 -0.70 -0.84 1.67
C GLU A 120 -1.97 -1.64 1.90
N ILE A 121 -1.89 -2.61 2.79
CA ILE A 121 -3.01 -3.46 3.20
C ILE A 121 -3.01 -3.56 4.72
N GLY A 122 -4.08 -4.07 5.28
CA GLY A 122 -4.17 -4.25 6.73
C GLY A 122 -3.08 -5.16 7.27
N ALA A 123 -2.63 -4.88 8.50
CA ALA A 123 -1.60 -5.70 9.13
C ALA A 123 -2.04 -7.15 9.22
N GLY A 124 -1.15 -8.06 8.86
CA GLY A 124 -1.42 -9.49 8.85
C GLY A 124 -1.99 -10.02 7.55
N GLU A 125 -2.45 -9.14 6.64
CA GLU A 125 -3.03 -9.58 5.37
C GLU A 125 -2.01 -10.26 4.46
N ALA A 126 -0.76 -9.75 4.44
CA ALA A 126 0.27 -10.38 3.61
C ALA A 126 0.47 -11.85 4.01
N ALA A 127 0.58 -12.11 5.31
CA ALA A 127 0.74 -13.48 5.80
C ALA A 127 -0.52 -14.32 5.54
N ARG A 128 -1.70 -13.75 5.80
CA ARG A 128 -2.95 -14.48 5.61
C ARG A 128 -3.15 -14.89 4.15
N LEU A 129 -2.76 -14.02 3.23
CA LEU A 129 -2.93 -14.26 1.80
C LEU A 129 -1.75 -14.99 1.17
N GLY A 130 -0.70 -15.27 1.94
CA GLY A 130 0.48 -15.96 1.45
C GLY A 130 1.34 -15.15 0.49
N ILE A 131 1.31 -13.83 0.61
CA ILE A 131 2.12 -12.95 -0.23
C ILE A 131 3.58 -13.05 0.20
N LYS A 132 4.47 -13.25 -0.77
CA LYS A 132 5.90 -13.44 -0.53
C LYS A 132 6.74 -12.60 -1.47
N ILE A 133 7.96 -12.31 -1.04
CA ILE A 133 8.95 -11.65 -1.90
C ILE A 133 9.13 -12.49 -3.16
N GLY A 134 9.12 -11.83 -4.31
CA GLY A 134 9.23 -12.46 -5.60
C GLY A 134 7.91 -12.81 -6.27
N ASP A 135 6.79 -12.71 -5.54
CA ASP A 135 5.48 -12.99 -6.15
C ASP A 135 5.20 -11.98 -7.26
N PRO A 136 4.55 -12.44 -8.34
CA PRO A 136 4.22 -11.52 -9.43
C PRO A 136 3.18 -10.49 -8.99
N VAL A 137 3.36 -9.27 -9.47
CA VAL A 137 2.42 -8.17 -9.22
C VAL A 137 2.07 -7.55 -10.56
N VAL A 138 0.80 -7.69 -10.94
CA VAL A 138 0.24 -7.00 -12.09
C VAL A 138 -0.92 -6.18 -11.56
N ILE A 139 -0.77 -4.86 -11.65
CA ILE A 139 -1.84 -3.96 -11.22
C ILE A 139 -2.77 -3.75 -12.40
N GLU A 140 -3.97 -4.30 -12.29
CA GLU A 140 -4.99 -4.15 -13.32
C GLU A 140 -5.79 -2.90 -13.05
N GLU A 141 -5.94 -2.05 -14.06
CA GLU A 141 -6.78 -0.87 -13.92
C GLU A 141 -8.24 -1.26 -14.07
N ILE A 142 -9.06 -0.69 -13.20
CA ILE A 142 -10.52 -0.83 -13.28
C ILE A 142 -11.04 0.51 -13.77
N GLY A 143 -11.52 0.54 -14.99
CA GLY A 143 -12.03 1.78 -15.57
C GLY A 143 -13.34 2.20 -14.95
N SER A 144 -13.68 3.49 -15.13
CA SER A 144 -14.92 4.03 -14.61
C SER A 144 -16.14 3.32 -15.18
N GLU A 145 -16.06 2.79 -16.40
CA GLU A 145 -17.18 2.07 -16.98
C GLU A 145 -17.45 0.75 -16.31
N SER A 146 -16.48 0.19 -15.57
CA SER A 146 -16.73 -1.04 -14.82
C SER A 146 -17.65 -0.80 -13.62
N VAL A 147 -17.85 0.46 -13.25
CA VAL A 147 -18.69 0.87 -12.13
C VAL A 147 -20.05 1.37 -12.60
N SER A 148 -20.20 1.62 -13.88
CA SER A 148 -21.39 2.26 -14.44
C SER A 148 -22.55 1.31 -14.66
N LEU A 149 -22.43 0.09 -14.28
CA LEU A 149 -23.47 -0.89 -14.55
C LEU A 149 -24.68 -0.68 -13.65
N PRO A 150 -25.86 -0.74 -14.21
CA PRO A 150 -27.09 -0.67 -13.44
C PRO A 150 -27.27 -1.87 -12.54
#